data_e4f76eed9b27f9651523ea5ffe3c5738
#
_entry.id   e4f76eed9b27f9651523ea5ffe3c5738
#
_cell.length_a   1.000
_cell.length_b   1.000
_cell.length_c   1.000
_cell.angle_alpha   90.00
_cell.angle_beta   90.00
_cell.angle_gamma   90.00
#
_symmetry.space_group_name_H-M   'P 1'
#
loop_
_entity.id
_entity.type
_entity.pdbx_description
1 polymer ?
#
loop_
_entity_poly.entity_id
_entity_poly.type
_entity_poly.pdbx_seq_one_letter_code
_entity_poly.pdbx_strand_id
1 'polypeptide(L)'
;MGAFDEAIEVMITNKNKMKNILIDILAFGTLLSSILVITSKNPVIAVIFLISVFVNAAGYLILLGVGFIGISYIIVYVGAITVLFLFVIMMINIKLTDILETGSQYTKNLPLALAIGSLFIYEIFTIMPFSFNNVSIISVLLETLTNFNGLLFNSEISAINTVNVAYNPNIADTSFTNFLQIEAIGQHLYTTGAFLLIITSVILLLAMVAPIFISKNKSNI
;
A
#
# COMPACT_ATOMS: atom_id res chain seq x y z
N MET A 1 -34.04 -15.64 -21.12
CA MET A 1 -33.21 -15.67 -19.91
C MET A 1 -31.72 -15.45 -20.27
N GLY A 2 -31.16 -16.10 -21.28
CA GLY A 2 -29.73 -16.00 -21.64
C GLY A 2 -29.19 -14.61 -22.04
N ALA A 3 -29.96 -13.79 -22.76
CA ALA A 3 -29.47 -12.46 -23.19
C ALA A 3 -29.33 -11.45 -22.04
N PHE A 4 -30.08 -11.61 -20.96
CA PHE A 4 -30.00 -10.76 -19.78
C PHE A 4 -28.78 -11.13 -18.92
N ASP A 5 -28.49 -12.42 -18.82
CA ASP A 5 -27.32 -12.93 -18.08
C ASP A 5 -26.02 -12.54 -18.78
N GLU A 6 -25.99 -12.61 -20.11
CA GLU A 6 -24.85 -12.19 -20.94
C GLU A 6 -24.58 -10.67 -20.84
N ALA A 7 -25.62 -9.86 -20.80
CA ALA A 7 -25.50 -8.42 -20.59
C ALA A 7 -24.97 -8.07 -19.19
N ILE A 8 -25.35 -8.80 -18.15
CA ILE A 8 -24.84 -8.63 -16.79
C ILE A 8 -23.37 -9.00 -16.73
N GLU A 9 -22.97 -10.10 -17.35
CA GLU A 9 -21.60 -10.57 -17.38
C GLU A 9 -20.65 -9.58 -18.08
N VAL A 10 -21.10 -9.01 -19.20
CA VAL A 10 -20.37 -7.94 -19.92
C VAL A 10 -20.25 -6.66 -19.08
N MET A 11 -21.28 -6.28 -18.34
CA MET A 11 -21.21 -5.12 -17.45
C MET A 11 -20.23 -5.35 -16.29
N ILE A 12 -20.22 -6.54 -15.70
CA ILE A 12 -19.31 -6.90 -14.60
C ILE A 12 -17.86 -6.93 -15.09
N THR A 13 -17.59 -7.52 -16.25
CA THR A 13 -16.26 -7.56 -16.85
C THR A 13 -15.74 -6.17 -17.19
N ASN A 14 -16.58 -5.29 -17.77
CA ASN A 14 -16.20 -3.91 -18.03
C ASN A 14 -15.93 -3.11 -16.75
N LYS A 15 -16.74 -3.28 -15.72
CA LYS A 15 -16.53 -2.65 -14.40
C LYS A 15 -15.21 -3.09 -13.77
N ASN A 16 -14.88 -4.37 -13.84
CA ASN A 16 -13.63 -4.91 -13.31
C ASN A 16 -12.41 -4.40 -14.11
N LYS A 17 -12.53 -4.31 -15.43
CA LYS A 17 -11.49 -3.76 -16.30
C LYS A 17 -11.21 -2.29 -16.00
N MET A 18 -12.27 -1.48 -15.83
CA MET A 18 -12.13 -0.06 -15.43
C MET A 18 -11.49 0.09 -14.06
N LYS A 19 -11.86 -0.76 -13.09
CA LYS A 19 -11.27 -0.77 -11.75
C LYS A 19 -9.76 -1.07 -11.82
N ASN A 20 -9.35 -2.06 -12.59
CA ASN A 20 -7.94 -2.44 -12.71
C ASN A 20 -7.11 -1.32 -13.37
N ILE A 21 -7.60 -0.69 -14.41
CA ILE A 21 -6.94 0.45 -15.05
C ILE A 21 -6.76 1.60 -14.04
N LEU A 22 -7.76 1.88 -13.22
CA LEU A 22 -7.68 2.94 -12.22
C LEU A 22 -6.66 2.61 -11.12
N ILE A 23 -6.58 1.35 -10.70
CA ILE A 23 -5.57 0.85 -9.76
C ILE A 23 -4.16 1.05 -10.33
N ASP A 24 -3.93 0.71 -11.59
CA ASP A 24 -2.64 0.84 -12.25
C ASP A 24 -2.22 2.32 -12.38
N ILE A 25 -3.17 3.21 -12.71
CA ILE A 25 -2.92 4.66 -12.78
C ILE A 25 -2.52 5.21 -11.40
N LEU A 26 -3.22 4.82 -10.34
CA LEU A 26 -2.88 5.26 -8.99
C LEU A 26 -1.54 4.70 -8.52
N ALA A 27 -1.23 3.44 -8.85
CA ALA A 27 0.07 2.84 -8.56
C ALA A 27 1.21 3.60 -9.26
N PHE A 28 1.04 3.90 -10.55
CA PHE A 28 2.00 4.70 -11.30
C PHE A 28 2.13 6.11 -10.74
N GLY A 29 1.01 6.75 -10.37
CA GLY A 29 0.99 8.06 -9.74
C GLY A 29 1.74 8.11 -8.40
N THR A 30 1.64 7.05 -7.58
CA THR A 30 2.40 6.95 -6.32
C THR A 30 3.90 6.85 -6.57
N LEU A 31 4.33 6.04 -7.55
CA LEU A 31 5.74 5.89 -7.89
C LEU A 31 6.32 7.20 -8.45
N LEU A 32 5.62 7.83 -9.36
CA LEU A 32 6.06 9.09 -9.96
C LEU A 32 6.17 10.21 -8.92
N SER A 33 5.16 10.37 -8.08
CA SER A 33 5.18 11.38 -7.01
C SER A 33 6.25 11.09 -5.96
N SER A 34 6.55 9.82 -5.64
CA SER A 34 7.62 9.47 -4.70
C SER A 34 9.02 9.86 -5.22
N ILE A 35 9.26 9.69 -6.52
CA ILE A 35 10.50 10.15 -7.16
C ILE A 35 10.61 11.68 -7.09
N LEU A 36 9.51 12.40 -7.33
CA LEU A 36 9.47 13.85 -7.25
C LEU A 36 9.71 14.38 -5.82
N VAL A 37 9.28 13.64 -4.78
CA VAL A 37 9.62 13.96 -3.38
C VAL A 37 11.13 14.00 -3.17
N ILE A 38 11.83 12.98 -3.65
CA ILE A 38 13.28 12.83 -3.43
C ILE A 38 14.09 13.80 -4.29
N THR A 39 13.63 14.09 -5.51
CA THR A 39 14.35 14.95 -6.46
C THR A 39 14.11 16.45 -6.26
N SER A 40 13.06 16.83 -5.53
CA SER A 40 12.73 18.23 -5.31
C SER A 40 13.75 18.92 -4.39
N LYS A 41 14.29 20.05 -4.85
CA LYS A 41 15.26 20.87 -4.09
C LYS A 41 14.59 21.70 -3.00
N ASN A 42 13.34 22.10 -3.23
CA ASN A 42 12.60 22.92 -2.27
C ASN A 42 11.84 22.02 -1.29
N PRO A 43 12.11 22.12 0.03
CA PRO A 43 11.46 21.27 1.03
C PRO A 43 9.93 21.45 1.08
N VAL A 44 9.41 22.65 0.80
CA VAL A 44 7.96 22.87 0.75
C VAL A 44 7.32 22.11 -0.42
N ILE A 45 7.96 22.14 -1.59
CA ILE A 45 7.49 21.41 -2.77
C ILE A 45 7.60 19.90 -2.52
N ALA A 46 8.65 19.42 -1.86
CA ALA A 46 8.81 18.03 -1.48
C ALA A 46 7.63 17.53 -0.63
N VAL A 47 7.18 18.31 0.35
CA VAL A 47 6.02 17.96 1.19
C VAL A 47 4.72 17.95 0.41
N ILE A 48 4.53 18.84 -0.56
CA ILE A 48 3.34 18.81 -1.44
C ILE A 48 3.31 17.52 -2.26
N PHE A 49 4.45 17.10 -2.81
CA PHE A 49 4.54 15.80 -3.50
C PHE A 49 4.33 14.63 -2.54
N LEU A 50 4.78 14.72 -1.29
CA LEU A 50 4.53 13.71 -0.27
C LEU A 50 3.04 13.56 0.05
N ILE A 51 2.29 14.66 0.11
CA ILE A 51 0.83 14.63 0.21
C ILE A 51 0.22 13.86 -0.98
N SER A 52 0.69 14.14 -2.19
CA SER A 52 0.23 13.44 -3.40
C SER A 52 0.49 11.94 -3.34
N VAL A 53 1.67 11.51 -2.83
CA VAL A 53 1.98 10.08 -2.62
C VAL A 53 0.95 9.42 -1.71
N PHE A 54 0.67 10.02 -0.54
CA PHE A 54 -0.25 9.43 0.41
C PHE A 54 -1.70 9.41 -0.09
N VAL A 55 -2.15 10.43 -0.81
CA VAL A 55 -3.49 10.46 -1.41
C VAL A 55 -3.64 9.37 -2.46
N ASN A 56 -2.66 9.21 -3.36
CA ASN A 56 -2.67 8.16 -4.37
C ASN A 56 -2.62 6.76 -3.74
N ALA A 57 -1.77 6.56 -2.71
CA ALA A 57 -1.67 5.30 -1.98
C ALA A 57 -2.98 4.96 -1.25
N ALA A 58 -3.64 5.94 -0.63
CA ALA A 58 -4.93 5.74 0.01
C ALA A 58 -6.02 5.37 -1.01
N GLY A 59 -6.06 6.05 -2.15
CA GLY A 59 -6.96 5.71 -3.26
C GLY A 59 -6.73 4.28 -3.77
N TYR A 60 -5.49 3.88 -3.92
CA TYR A 60 -5.10 2.52 -4.27
C TYR A 60 -5.65 1.48 -3.28
N LEU A 61 -5.47 1.71 -1.96
CA LEU A 61 -6.00 0.83 -0.92
C LEU A 61 -7.53 0.74 -0.92
N ILE A 62 -8.22 1.87 -1.11
CA ILE A 62 -9.68 1.90 -1.19
C ILE A 62 -10.18 1.06 -2.38
N LEU A 63 -9.54 1.19 -3.54
CA LEU A 63 -9.91 0.42 -4.73
C LEU A 63 -9.61 -1.08 -4.60
N LEU A 64 -8.61 -1.45 -3.82
CA LEU A 64 -8.34 -2.85 -3.47
C LEU A 64 -9.40 -3.46 -2.53
N GLY A 65 -10.29 -2.65 -1.96
CA GLY A 65 -11.31 -3.08 -1.03
C GLY A 65 -10.92 -2.91 0.45
N VAL A 66 -9.75 -2.35 0.73
CA VAL A 66 -9.26 -2.08 2.10
C VAL A 66 -9.65 -0.64 2.49
N GLY A 67 -10.96 -0.35 2.50
CA GLY A 67 -11.50 1.00 2.65
C GLY A 67 -11.17 1.65 3.98
N PHE A 68 -11.26 0.93 5.10
CA PHE A 68 -10.97 1.49 6.42
C PHE A 68 -9.52 1.97 6.56
N ILE A 69 -8.56 1.15 6.13
CA ILE A 69 -7.14 1.52 6.18
C ILE A 69 -6.85 2.67 5.23
N GLY A 70 -7.43 2.67 4.02
CA GLY A 70 -7.27 3.77 3.07
C GLY A 70 -7.77 5.11 3.61
N ILE A 71 -8.94 5.14 4.26
CA ILE A 71 -9.46 6.35 4.90
C ILE A 71 -8.57 6.76 6.09
N SER A 72 -8.10 5.82 6.89
CA SER A 72 -7.18 6.08 8.00
C SER A 72 -5.87 6.70 7.51
N TYR A 73 -5.36 6.29 6.37
CA TYR A 73 -4.19 6.91 5.73
C TYR A 73 -4.43 8.38 5.40
N ILE A 74 -5.58 8.73 4.87
CA ILE A 74 -5.91 10.13 4.57
C ILE A 74 -6.00 10.94 5.87
N ILE A 75 -6.69 10.45 6.88
CA ILE A 75 -6.90 11.20 8.11
C ILE A 75 -5.59 11.41 8.87
N VAL A 76 -4.77 10.38 9.02
CA VAL A 76 -3.56 10.44 9.85
C VAL A 76 -2.38 10.99 9.07
N TYR A 77 -2.05 10.40 7.91
CA TYR A 77 -0.84 10.79 7.17
C TYR A 77 -1.03 12.11 6.42
N VAL A 78 -2.13 12.28 5.71
CA VAL A 78 -2.38 13.51 4.96
C VAL A 78 -2.87 14.61 5.91
N GLY A 79 -3.87 14.34 6.72
CA GLY A 79 -4.52 15.34 7.57
C GLY A 79 -3.68 15.80 8.76
N ALA A 80 -3.09 14.89 9.51
CA ALA A 80 -2.35 15.23 10.71
C ALA A 80 -0.85 15.43 10.45
N ILE A 81 -0.17 14.42 9.91
CA ILE A 81 1.29 14.41 9.86
C ILE A 81 1.83 15.36 8.80
N THR A 82 1.36 15.27 7.56
CA THR A 82 1.94 16.09 6.48
C THR A 82 1.56 17.55 6.56
N VAL A 83 0.36 17.89 7.05
CA VAL A 83 -0.04 19.28 7.27
C VAL A 83 0.79 19.90 8.39
N LEU A 84 1.02 19.18 9.50
CA LEU A 84 1.89 19.63 10.57
C LEU A 84 3.33 19.81 10.06
N PHE A 85 3.82 18.88 9.24
CA PHE A 85 5.16 18.95 8.67
C PHE A 85 5.31 20.15 7.75
N LEU A 86 4.32 20.42 6.90
CA LEU A 86 4.28 21.60 6.03
C LEU A 86 4.31 22.89 6.83
N PHE A 87 3.52 22.96 7.91
CA PHE A 87 3.50 24.13 8.79
C PHE A 87 4.87 24.37 9.45
N VAL A 88 5.50 23.32 9.97
CA VAL A 88 6.83 23.40 10.59
C VAL A 88 7.88 23.86 9.58
N ILE A 89 7.89 23.30 8.36
CA ILE A 89 8.85 23.69 7.32
C ILE A 89 8.66 25.13 6.86
N MET A 90 7.42 25.61 6.78
CA MET A 90 7.14 27.01 6.47
C MET A 90 7.63 27.97 7.57
N MET A 91 7.59 27.54 8.85
CA MET A 91 8.09 28.36 9.95
C MET A 91 9.61 28.38 10.06
N ILE A 92 10.31 27.37 9.57
CA ILE A 92 11.76 27.33 9.56
C ILE A 92 12.26 28.18 8.39
N ASN A 93 12.99 29.28 8.71
CA ASN A 93 13.63 30.12 7.70
C ASN A 93 14.87 29.41 7.14
N ILE A 94 14.64 28.53 6.16
CA ILE A 94 15.72 27.78 5.48
C ILE A 94 16.39 28.74 4.49
N LYS A 95 17.66 29.07 4.73
CA LYS A 95 18.44 29.87 3.77
C LYS A 95 18.67 29.06 2.49
N LEU A 96 18.31 29.66 1.36
CA LEU A 96 18.49 29.03 0.03
C LEU A 96 19.95 28.67 -0.26
N THR A 97 20.89 29.38 0.36
CA THR A 97 22.34 29.13 0.24
C THR A 97 22.75 27.77 0.77
N ASP A 98 22.14 27.30 1.87
CA ASP A 98 22.45 26.01 2.51
C ASP A 98 21.96 24.82 1.66
N ILE A 99 20.93 25.05 0.83
CA ILE A 99 20.38 24.02 -0.08
C ILE A 99 21.24 23.88 -1.35
N LEU A 100 21.85 24.97 -1.81
CA LEU A 100 22.68 24.98 -3.03
C LEU A 100 24.05 24.34 -2.81
N GLU A 101 24.61 24.42 -1.60
CA GLU A 101 25.91 23.83 -1.29
C GLU A 101 25.90 22.31 -1.22
N THR A 102 24.77 21.69 -0.90
CA THR A 102 24.63 20.23 -0.85
C THR A 102 24.71 19.56 -2.22
N GLY A 103 24.46 20.28 -3.32
CA GLY A 103 24.44 19.71 -4.67
C GLY A 103 25.80 19.20 -5.18
N SER A 104 26.92 19.74 -4.69
CA SER A 104 28.27 19.33 -5.12
C SER A 104 28.81 18.08 -4.39
N GLN A 105 28.23 17.72 -3.27
CA GLN A 105 28.67 16.56 -2.48
C GLN A 105 27.95 15.24 -2.86
N TYR A 106 26.91 15.30 -3.68
CA TYR A 106 26.13 14.13 -4.10
C TYR A 106 26.96 13.08 -4.85
N THR A 107 27.97 13.51 -5.61
CA THR A 107 28.79 12.62 -6.44
C THR A 107 29.84 11.82 -5.65
N LYS A 108 30.27 12.28 -4.48
CA LYS A 108 31.30 11.59 -3.67
C LYS A 108 30.80 10.28 -3.05
N ASN A 109 29.52 10.20 -2.70
CA ASN A 109 28.94 9.04 -2.02
C ASN A 109 28.12 8.14 -2.95
N LEU A 110 28.14 8.42 -4.27
CA LEU A 110 27.40 7.65 -5.26
C LEU A 110 27.73 6.13 -5.22
N PRO A 111 29.01 5.70 -5.16
CA PRO A 111 29.32 4.26 -5.15
C PRO A 111 28.80 3.56 -3.89
N LEU A 112 28.84 4.22 -2.73
CA LEU A 112 28.30 3.69 -1.49
C LEU A 112 26.76 3.56 -1.55
N ALA A 113 26.07 4.58 -2.06
CA ALA A 113 24.63 4.56 -2.22
C ALA A 113 24.18 3.44 -3.19
N LEU A 114 24.95 3.23 -4.27
CA LEU A 114 24.67 2.18 -5.24
C LEU A 114 24.92 0.78 -4.64
N ALA A 115 25.95 0.61 -3.82
CA ALA A 115 26.22 -0.64 -3.12
C ALA A 115 25.10 -1.00 -2.12
N ILE A 116 24.65 -0.03 -1.31
CA ILE A 116 23.55 -0.23 -0.36
C ILE A 116 22.24 -0.49 -1.10
N GLY A 117 21.94 0.27 -2.17
CA GLY A 117 20.75 0.08 -2.98
C GLY A 117 20.70 -1.28 -3.67
N SER A 118 21.82 -1.76 -4.21
CA SER A 118 21.90 -3.08 -4.84
C SER A 118 21.70 -4.22 -3.84
N LEU A 119 22.26 -4.10 -2.64
CA LEU A 119 22.07 -5.06 -1.56
C LEU A 119 20.60 -5.12 -1.11
N PHE A 120 19.96 -3.96 -0.99
CA PHE A 120 18.54 -3.88 -0.63
C PHE A 120 17.63 -4.51 -1.70
N ILE A 121 17.91 -4.26 -2.97
CA ILE A 121 17.19 -4.88 -4.10
C ILE A 121 17.39 -6.40 -4.07
N TYR A 122 18.61 -6.87 -3.84
CA TYR A 122 18.91 -8.31 -3.75
C TYR A 122 18.12 -8.96 -2.60
N GLU A 123 18.05 -8.36 -1.42
CA GLU A 123 17.25 -8.88 -0.30
C GLU A 123 15.75 -8.93 -0.62
N ILE A 124 15.20 -7.88 -1.24
CA ILE A 124 13.79 -7.89 -1.64
C ILE A 124 13.52 -9.04 -2.62
N PHE A 125 14.40 -9.28 -3.59
CA PHE A 125 14.24 -10.38 -4.54
C PHE A 125 14.35 -11.77 -3.89
N THR A 126 15.12 -11.91 -2.81
CA THR A 126 15.22 -13.19 -2.08
C THR A 126 14.03 -13.43 -1.15
N ILE A 127 13.45 -12.38 -0.57
CA ILE A 127 12.29 -12.48 0.34
C ILE A 127 10.98 -12.69 -0.44
N MET A 128 10.83 -12.02 -1.58
CA MET A 128 9.64 -12.20 -2.42
C MET A 128 9.71 -13.52 -3.19
N PRO A 129 8.78 -14.47 -2.94
CA PRO A 129 8.66 -15.65 -3.77
C PRO A 129 8.11 -15.24 -5.14
N PHE A 130 8.98 -14.93 -6.08
CA PHE A 130 8.59 -14.79 -7.46
C PHE A 130 8.23 -16.16 -8.01
N SER A 131 6.97 -16.55 -7.94
CA SER A 131 6.47 -17.69 -8.65
C SER A 131 6.38 -17.34 -10.14
N PHE A 132 7.46 -17.55 -10.88
CA PHE A 132 7.48 -17.43 -12.34
C PHE A 132 6.58 -18.47 -13.06
N ASN A 133 5.85 -19.30 -12.31
CA ASN A 133 4.93 -20.30 -12.82
C ASN A 133 3.70 -19.72 -13.52
N ASN A 134 3.42 -18.43 -13.38
CA ASN A 134 2.36 -17.74 -14.11
C ASN A 134 2.92 -16.92 -15.28
N VAL A 135 3.61 -17.57 -16.19
CA VAL A 135 3.83 -16.98 -17.52
C VAL A 135 2.46 -17.01 -18.20
N SER A 136 1.83 -15.84 -18.29
CA SER A 136 0.43 -15.69 -18.75
C SER A 136 0.15 -16.34 -20.12
N ILE A 137 1.16 -16.47 -20.97
CA ILE A 137 1.07 -17.13 -22.27
C ILE A 137 0.90 -18.65 -22.11
N ILE A 138 1.63 -19.28 -21.20
CA ILE A 138 1.56 -20.73 -20.97
C ILE A 138 0.28 -21.09 -20.20
N SER A 139 -0.16 -20.28 -19.25
CA SER A 139 -1.40 -20.50 -18.51
C SER A 139 -2.63 -20.37 -19.41
N VAL A 140 -2.67 -19.37 -20.30
CA VAL A 140 -3.76 -19.21 -21.29
C VAL A 140 -3.77 -20.37 -22.28
N LEU A 141 -2.61 -20.87 -22.72
CA LEU A 141 -2.52 -22.01 -23.63
C LEU A 141 -2.93 -23.31 -22.92
N LEU A 142 -2.59 -23.48 -21.65
CA LEU A 142 -3.02 -24.63 -20.84
C LEU A 142 -4.53 -24.58 -20.54
N GLU A 143 -5.07 -23.40 -20.25
CA GLU A 143 -6.49 -23.17 -20.01
C GLU A 143 -7.33 -23.42 -21.26
N THR A 144 -6.86 -22.97 -22.44
CA THR A 144 -7.52 -23.30 -23.72
C THR A 144 -7.47 -24.78 -24.04
N LEU A 145 -6.36 -25.47 -23.73
CA LEU A 145 -6.24 -26.92 -23.91
C LEU A 145 -7.14 -27.69 -22.94
N THR A 146 -7.24 -27.27 -21.68
CA THR A 146 -8.11 -27.91 -20.69
C THR A 146 -9.59 -27.67 -21.00
N ASN A 147 -9.96 -26.49 -21.47
CA ASN A 147 -11.32 -26.18 -21.91
C ASN A 147 -11.69 -27.00 -23.17
N PHE A 148 -10.76 -27.15 -24.14
CA PHE A 148 -10.96 -27.96 -25.30
C PHE A 148 -11.09 -29.48 -24.96
N ASN A 149 -10.30 -29.95 -24.01
CA ASN A 149 -10.40 -31.31 -23.49
C ASN A 149 -11.72 -31.56 -22.74
N GLY A 150 -12.21 -30.56 -21.96
CA GLY A 150 -13.50 -30.57 -21.30
C GLY A 150 -14.68 -30.64 -22.28
N LEU A 151 -14.58 -29.95 -23.42
CA LEU A 151 -15.56 -30.00 -24.51
C LEU A 151 -15.60 -31.34 -25.22
N LEU A 152 -14.43 -31.98 -25.40
CA LEU A 152 -14.33 -33.27 -26.08
C LEU A 152 -14.77 -34.46 -25.21
N PHE A 153 -14.51 -34.43 -23.92
CA PHE A 153 -14.77 -35.53 -22.99
C PHE A 153 -15.95 -35.30 -22.03
N ASN A 154 -16.69 -34.21 -22.21
CA ASN A 154 -17.89 -33.87 -21.44
C ASN A 154 -17.72 -34.01 -19.91
N SER A 155 -16.51 -33.75 -19.39
CA SER A 155 -16.20 -33.85 -17.98
C SER A 155 -16.53 -32.52 -17.28
N GLU A 156 -17.56 -32.52 -16.46
CA GLU A 156 -17.93 -31.40 -15.56
C GLU A 156 -16.87 -31.19 -14.46
N ILE A 157 -15.64 -30.82 -14.85
CA ILE A 157 -14.54 -30.58 -13.92
C ILE A 157 -14.83 -29.33 -13.04
N SER A 158 -15.62 -28.39 -13.55
CA SER A 158 -16.03 -27.19 -12.80
C SER A 158 -16.94 -27.53 -11.58
N ALA A 159 -17.80 -28.55 -11.71
CA ALA A 159 -18.66 -28.95 -10.61
C ALA A 159 -17.89 -29.62 -9.46
N ILE A 160 -16.84 -30.39 -9.78
CA ILE A 160 -16.02 -31.07 -8.77
C ILE A 160 -15.20 -30.07 -7.95
N ASN A 161 -14.69 -29.03 -8.56
CA ASN A 161 -13.94 -27.98 -7.84
C ASN A 161 -14.82 -27.17 -6.89
N THR A 162 -16.07 -26.87 -7.29
CA THR A 162 -17.03 -26.15 -6.41
C THR A 162 -17.48 -27.01 -5.23
N VAL A 163 -17.66 -28.32 -5.42
CA VAL A 163 -18.02 -29.26 -4.35
C VAL A 163 -16.86 -29.42 -3.35
N ASN A 164 -15.60 -29.51 -3.81
CA ASN A 164 -14.46 -29.63 -2.93
C ASN A 164 -14.19 -28.35 -2.11
N VAL A 165 -14.51 -27.18 -2.64
CA VAL A 165 -14.44 -25.91 -1.91
C VAL A 165 -15.49 -25.85 -0.80
N ALA A 166 -16.69 -26.38 -1.02
CA ALA A 166 -17.76 -26.40 -0.04
C ALA A 166 -17.47 -27.30 1.18
N TYR A 167 -16.64 -28.32 1.01
CA TYR A 167 -16.25 -29.24 2.10
C TYR A 167 -14.94 -28.86 2.80
N ASN A 168 -14.31 -27.77 2.43
CA ASN A 168 -13.08 -27.30 3.08
C ASN A 168 -13.43 -26.51 4.35
N PRO A 169 -13.19 -27.03 5.58
CA PRO A 169 -13.61 -26.40 6.83
C PRO A 169 -12.95 -25.02 7.05
N ASN A 170 -11.77 -24.78 6.46
CA ASN A 170 -11.09 -23.49 6.56
C ASN A 170 -11.74 -22.39 5.71
N ILE A 171 -12.56 -22.75 4.72
CA ILE A 171 -13.25 -21.78 3.86
C ILE A 171 -14.67 -21.51 4.37
N ALA A 172 -15.28 -22.46 5.07
CA ALA A 172 -16.63 -22.33 5.61
C ALA A 172 -16.73 -21.15 6.60
N ASP A 173 -15.77 -21.01 7.51
CA ASP A 173 -15.75 -19.93 8.50
C ASP A 173 -15.56 -18.54 7.88
N THR A 174 -14.79 -18.43 6.80
CA THR A 174 -14.56 -17.16 6.09
C THR A 174 -15.72 -16.76 5.19
N SER A 175 -16.56 -17.71 4.76
CA SER A 175 -17.73 -17.42 3.92
C SER A 175 -18.99 -17.09 4.72
N PHE A 176 -19.09 -17.50 6.00
CA PHE A 176 -20.26 -17.27 6.84
C PHE A 176 -20.23 -15.95 7.62
N THR A 177 -19.07 -15.34 7.83
CA THR A 177 -18.92 -14.09 8.60
C THR A 177 -18.13 -13.06 7.81
N ASN A 178 -18.84 -12.15 7.17
CA ASN A 178 -18.21 -10.92 6.64
C ASN A 178 -17.91 -9.98 7.81
N PHE A 179 -16.77 -10.14 8.45
CA PHE A 179 -16.30 -9.19 9.45
C PHE A 179 -16.08 -7.82 8.80
N LEU A 180 -16.65 -6.78 9.40
CA LEU A 180 -16.28 -5.40 9.06
C LEU A 180 -14.79 -5.20 9.36
N GLN A 181 -14.07 -4.54 8.46
CA GLN A 181 -12.60 -4.33 8.62
C GLN A 181 -12.26 -3.68 9.96
N ILE A 182 -13.06 -2.71 10.40
CA ILE A 182 -12.89 -2.05 11.70
C ILE A 182 -13.09 -3.00 12.88
N GLU A 183 -14.03 -3.93 12.76
CA GLU A 183 -14.33 -4.93 13.79
C GLU A 183 -13.18 -5.92 13.94
N ALA A 184 -12.68 -6.45 12.82
CA ALA A 184 -11.55 -7.38 12.81
C ALA A 184 -10.27 -6.73 13.40
N ILE A 185 -9.98 -5.48 13.03
CA ILE A 185 -8.84 -4.73 13.56
C ILE A 185 -9.05 -4.44 15.06
N GLY A 186 -10.26 -4.03 15.48
CA GLY A 186 -10.58 -3.77 16.87
C GLY A 186 -10.44 -5.03 17.73
N GLN A 187 -10.97 -6.15 17.28
CA GLN A 187 -10.85 -7.42 17.98
C GLN A 187 -9.39 -7.83 18.13
N HIS A 188 -8.60 -7.77 17.08
CA HIS A 188 -7.18 -8.10 17.14
C HIS A 188 -6.41 -7.16 18.07
N LEU A 189 -6.68 -5.86 18.03
CA LEU A 189 -5.98 -4.84 18.82
C LEU A 189 -6.19 -5.01 20.32
N TYR A 190 -7.43 -5.34 20.75
CA TYR A 190 -7.77 -5.47 22.17
C TYR A 190 -7.60 -6.89 22.74
N THR A 191 -7.36 -7.89 21.91
CA THR A 191 -7.12 -9.28 22.36
C THR A 191 -5.66 -9.66 22.23
N THR A 192 -5.24 -10.13 21.05
CA THR A 192 -3.88 -10.62 20.79
C THR A 192 -2.84 -9.47 20.75
N GLY A 193 -3.23 -8.28 20.28
CA GLY A 193 -2.38 -7.11 20.18
C GLY A 193 -2.40 -6.20 21.42
N ALA A 194 -3.09 -6.54 22.51
CA ALA A 194 -3.24 -5.69 23.69
C ALA A 194 -1.90 -5.27 24.32
N PHE A 195 -0.92 -6.15 24.36
CA PHE A 195 0.42 -5.85 24.87
C PHE A 195 1.12 -4.79 24.00
N LEU A 196 1.03 -4.92 22.67
CA LEU A 196 1.60 -3.94 21.74
C LEU A 196 0.89 -2.58 21.86
N LEU A 197 -0.41 -2.57 22.12
CA LEU A 197 -1.16 -1.35 22.34
C LEU A 197 -0.68 -0.59 23.58
N ILE A 198 -0.37 -1.29 24.67
CA ILE A 198 0.20 -0.68 25.89
C ILE A 198 1.57 -0.09 25.58
N ILE A 199 2.45 -0.81 24.90
CA ILE A 199 3.76 -0.31 24.51
C ILE A 199 3.64 0.93 23.63
N THR A 200 2.77 0.91 22.63
CA THR A 200 2.57 2.07 21.73
C THR A 200 2.03 3.28 22.47
N SER A 201 1.18 3.08 23.49
CA SER A 201 0.68 4.17 24.31
C SER A 201 1.80 4.86 25.11
N VAL A 202 2.75 4.09 25.66
CA VAL A 202 3.93 4.61 26.35
C VAL A 202 4.85 5.35 25.38
N ILE A 203 5.06 4.81 24.19
CA ILE A 203 5.87 5.47 23.15
C ILE A 203 5.26 6.81 22.75
N LEU A 204 3.95 6.88 22.54
CA LEU A 204 3.25 8.11 22.21
C LEU A 204 3.33 9.14 23.33
N LEU A 205 3.20 8.71 24.58
CA LEU A 205 3.36 9.58 25.74
C LEU A 205 4.76 10.19 25.80
N LEU A 206 5.79 9.36 25.62
CA LEU A 206 7.18 9.82 25.60
C LEU A 206 7.45 10.76 24.42
N ALA A 207 6.88 10.48 23.25
CA ALA A 207 7.00 11.33 22.06
C ALA A 207 6.42 12.73 22.26
N MET A 208 5.40 12.88 23.10
CA MET A 208 4.86 14.19 23.46
C MET A 208 5.66 14.88 24.58
N VAL A 209 6.06 14.15 25.60
CA VAL A 209 6.74 14.71 26.78
C VAL A 209 8.17 15.16 26.46
N ALA A 210 8.90 14.38 25.64
CA ALA A 210 10.30 14.67 25.35
C ALA A 210 10.54 16.04 24.67
N PRO A 211 9.80 16.46 23.63
CA PRO A 211 9.96 17.78 23.03
C PRO A 211 9.63 18.91 24.01
N ILE A 212 8.60 18.75 24.85
CA ILE A 212 8.21 19.74 25.85
C ILE A 212 9.33 19.94 26.88
N PHE A 213 9.94 18.83 27.31
CA PHE A 213 11.04 18.89 28.28
C PHE A 213 12.30 19.55 27.69
N ILE A 214 12.61 19.28 26.41
CA ILE A 214 13.75 19.87 25.71
C ILE A 214 13.51 21.37 25.47
N SER A 215 12.28 21.76 25.12
CA SER A 215 11.94 23.15 24.83
C SER A 215 11.86 24.01 26.09
N LYS A 216 11.73 23.40 27.28
CA LYS A 216 11.70 24.13 28.54
C LYS A 216 13.07 24.77 28.79
N ASN A 217 13.14 26.09 28.58
CA ASN A 217 14.37 26.86 28.69
C ASN A 217 14.97 26.76 30.11
N LYS A 218 16.26 26.54 30.23
CA LYS A 218 17.05 26.59 31.47
C LYS A 218 17.21 28.05 31.99
N SER A 219 16.17 28.82 32.08
CA SER A 219 16.29 30.20 32.52
C SER A 219 16.19 30.39 34.07
N ASN A 220 16.31 29.32 34.84
CA ASN A 220 16.36 29.41 36.29
C ASN A 220 17.35 28.38 36.86
N ILE A 221 18.63 28.67 36.75
CA ILE A 221 19.70 28.30 37.73
C ILE A 221 20.68 29.44 37.74
#